data_a79cffe0f6d28c44cba40f8e0c92fc28
#
_entry.id   a79cffe0f6d28c44cba40f8e0c92fc28
#
_cell.length_a   1.000
_cell.length_b   1.000
_cell.length_c   1.000
_cell.angle_alpha   90.00
_cell.angle_beta   90.00
_cell.angle_gamma   90.00
#
_symmetry.space_group_name_H-M   'P 1'
#
loop_
_entity.id
_entity.type
_entity.pdbx_description
1 polymer ?
#
loop_
_entity_poly.entity_id
_entity_poly.type
_entity_poly.pdbx_seq_one_letter_code
_entity_poly.pdbx_strand_id
1 'polypeptide(L)'
;ISPKNIIDIQTVMSIADRKKFRQNIKITARGGGTGTNGQSLSDGIVLDCSRFMNRILEINIKQGWVRVEPGVVLDQLNKYLEQHSVFFAPDLSPSNRATLGGMVNTDACGKGSRIYGRTSNHVMELSCILSNGELLKSIPLDELALNEYKKKNGITGKIYKVVDEIVSRKADLIDRIFPKMNRFMTGYNLAK
;
A
#
# COMPACT_ATOMS: atom_id res chain seq x y z
N ILE A 1 -12.56 -6.16 13.44
CA ILE A 1 -12.31 -4.81 14.00
C ILE A 1 -12.38 -3.81 12.85
N SER A 2 -13.10 -2.69 13.06
CA SER A 2 -13.17 -1.59 12.09
C SER A 2 -12.51 -0.34 12.69
N PRO A 3 -11.24 -0.08 12.35
CA PRO A 3 -10.51 1.08 12.89
C PRO A 3 -11.10 2.39 12.36
N LYS A 4 -11.11 3.41 13.20
CA LYS A 4 -11.60 4.75 12.84
C LYS A 4 -10.47 5.68 12.37
N ASN A 5 -9.25 5.36 12.76
CA ASN A 5 -8.08 6.16 12.49
C ASN A 5 -6.79 5.32 12.63
N ILE A 6 -5.66 5.96 12.34
CA ILE A 6 -4.33 5.33 12.39
C ILE A 6 -3.97 4.84 13.80
N ILE A 7 -4.40 5.54 14.85
CA ILE A 7 -4.08 5.20 16.26
C ILE A 7 -4.73 3.88 16.65
N ASP A 8 -5.95 3.62 16.17
CA ASP A 8 -6.63 2.34 16.41
C ASP A 8 -5.83 1.18 15.82
N ILE A 9 -5.32 1.33 14.59
CA ILE A 9 -4.47 0.32 13.93
C ILE A 9 -3.16 0.14 14.71
N GLN A 10 -2.48 1.23 15.07
CA GLN A 10 -1.24 1.19 15.84
C GLN A 10 -1.44 0.47 17.17
N THR A 11 -2.56 0.73 17.86
CA THR A 11 -2.91 0.08 19.11
C THR A 11 -3.07 -1.43 18.94
N VAL A 12 -3.82 -1.88 17.93
CA VAL A 12 -3.99 -3.31 17.66
C VAL A 12 -2.66 -3.97 17.33
N MET A 13 -1.85 -3.36 16.46
CA MET A 13 -0.55 -3.91 16.05
C MET A 13 0.42 -3.99 17.22
N SER A 14 0.51 -2.95 18.06
CA SER A 14 1.39 -2.93 19.22
C SER A 14 0.98 -3.95 20.31
N ILE A 15 -0.32 -4.19 20.46
CA ILE A 15 -0.81 -5.25 21.37
C ILE A 15 -0.44 -6.63 20.83
N ALA A 16 -0.66 -6.87 19.54
CA ALA A 16 -0.34 -8.13 18.89
C ALA A 16 1.16 -8.44 18.88
N ASP A 17 2.01 -7.42 18.86
CA ASP A 17 3.48 -7.55 18.88
C ASP A 17 4.04 -7.94 20.28
N ARG A 18 3.24 -7.89 21.35
CA ARG A 18 3.71 -8.32 22.68
C ARG A 18 4.08 -9.79 22.68
N LYS A 19 5.16 -10.16 23.42
CA LYS A 19 5.68 -11.55 23.50
C LYS A 19 4.59 -12.61 23.66
N LYS A 20 3.57 -12.33 24.48
CA LYS A 20 2.46 -13.25 24.76
C LYS A 20 1.60 -13.56 23.52
N PHE A 21 1.52 -12.65 22.56
CA PHE A 21 0.57 -12.72 21.45
C PHE A 21 1.25 -12.91 20.08
N ARG A 22 2.50 -12.50 19.93
CA ARG A 22 3.24 -12.42 18.66
C ARG A 22 3.20 -13.69 17.82
N GLN A 23 3.15 -14.86 18.42
CA GLN A 23 3.12 -16.13 17.70
C GLN A 23 1.71 -16.67 17.46
N ASN A 24 0.70 -16.15 18.17
CA ASN A 24 -0.63 -16.73 18.20
C ASN A 24 -1.71 -15.85 17.54
N ILE A 25 -1.42 -14.57 17.29
CA ILE A 25 -2.39 -13.65 16.67
C ILE A 25 -2.00 -13.40 15.22
N LYS A 26 -2.88 -13.79 14.31
CA LYS A 26 -2.81 -13.40 12.90
C LYS A 26 -3.60 -12.12 12.71
N ILE A 27 -3.05 -11.16 11.98
CA ILE A 27 -3.74 -9.92 11.61
C ILE A 27 -3.79 -9.81 10.10
N THR A 28 -4.97 -9.55 9.57
CA THR A 28 -5.23 -9.39 8.14
C THR A 28 -5.90 -8.05 7.89
N ALA A 29 -5.32 -7.24 7.04
CA ALA A 29 -5.96 -6.02 6.55
C ALA A 29 -7.03 -6.34 5.51
N ARG A 30 -8.17 -5.65 5.58
CA ARG A 30 -9.27 -5.77 4.63
C ARG A 30 -9.73 -4.40 4.15
N GLY A 31 -9.87 -4.25 2.84
CA GLY A 31 -10.58 -3.16 2.20
C GLY A 31 -11.92 -3.65 1.65
N GLY A 32 -12.18 -3.51 0.35
CA GLY A 32 -13.42 -3.96 -0.28
C GLY A 32 -13.62 -5.47 -0.37
N GLY A 33 -12.61 -6.27 -0.02
CA GLY A 33 -12.69 -7.74 -0.08
C GLY A 33 -12.86 -8.30 -1.49
N THR A 34 -12.45 -7.57 -2.52
CA THR A 34 -12.65 -7.92 -3.94
C THR A 34 -11.55 -8.82 -4.52
N GLY A 35 -10.47 -9.06 -3.78
CA GLY A 35 -9.40 -9.96 -4.21
C GLY A 35 -9.84 -11.40 -4.25
N THR A 36 -9.37 -12.14 -5.27
CA THR A 36 -9.81 -13.52 -5.57
C THR A 36 -8.94 -14.60 -4.90
N ASN A 37 -7.82 -14.22 -4.29
CA ASN A 37 -6.85 -15.16 -3.71
C ASN A 37 -7.07 -15.40 -2.19
N GLY A 38 -8.20 -14.96 -1.63
CA GLY A 38 -8.51 -15.13 -0.21
C GLY A 38 -7.69 -14.23 0.74
N GLN A 39 -6.88 -13.32 0.23
CA GLN A 39 -5.95 -12.48 1.01
C GLN A 39 -6.64 -11.56 2.04
N SER A 40 -7.95 -11.34 1.91
CA SER A 40 -8.75 -10.56 2.85
C SER A 40 -9.49 -11.40 3.90
N LEU A 41 -9.23 -12.72 3.92
CA LEU A 41 -9.82 -13.68 4.85
C LEU A 41 -8.79 -14.16 5.86
N SER A 42 -9.22 -14.42 7.08
CA SER A 42 -8.37 -14.92 8.15
C SER A 42 -9.20 -15.59 9.23
N ASP A 43 -8.60 -16.56 9.90
CA ASP A 43 -9.05 -17.14 11.16
C ASP A 43 -8.64 -16.30 12.39
N GLY A 44 -7.92 -15.20 12.16
CA GLY A 44 -7.44 -14.26 13.18
C GLY A 44 -8.24 -12.95 13.21
N ILE A 45 -7.56 -11.86 13.53
CA ILE A 45 -8.14 -10.52 13.57
C ILE A 45 -8.14 -9.92 12.16
N VAL A 46 -9.31 -9.58 11.66
CA VAL A 46 -9.46 -8.80 10.43
C VAL A 46 -9.61 -7.33 10.78
N LEU A 47 -8.73 -6.47 10.24
CA LEU A 47 -8.80 -5.02 10.30
C LEU A 47 -9.49 -4.49 9.05
N ASP A 48 -10.79 -4.23 9.16
CA ASP A 48 -11.58 -3.71 8.05
C ASP A 48 -11.49 -2.17 8.03
N CYS A 49 -10.68 -1.65 7.10
CA CYS A 49 -10.47 -0.23 6.91
C CYS A 49 -11.56 0.45 6.06
N SER A 50 -12.46 -0.31 5.42
CA SER A 50 -13.44 0.25 4.50
C SER A 50 -14.53 1.06 5.18
N ARG A 51 -14.84 0.73 6.45
CA ARG A 51 -16.01 1.28 7.15
C ARG A 51 -15.85 2.72 7.61
N PHE A 52 -14.70 3.08 8.14
CA PHE A 52 -14.48 4.40 8.77
C PHE A 52 -13.27 5.16 8.22
N MET A 53 -12.32 4.47 7.59
CA MET A 53 -11.12 5.09 7.03
C MET A 53 -11.28 5.26 5.51
N ASN A 54 -12.29 6.02 5.10
CA ASN A 54 -12.72 6.17 3.70
C ASN A 54 -12.85 7.64 3.27
N ARG A 55 -12.07 8.52 3.87
CA ARG A 55 -12.08 9.96 3.56
C ARG A 55 -11.04 10.30 2.50
N ILE A 56 -11.41 11.25 1.62
CA ILE A 56 -10.46 12.00 0.80
C ILE A 56 -9.98 13.15 1.69
N LEU A 57 -8.68 13.16 2.01
CA LEU A 57 -8.11 14.04 3.02
C LEU A 57 -7.66 15.37 2.42
N GLU A 58 -7.05 15.33 1.24
CA GLU A 58 -6.46 16.50 0.61
C GLU A 58 -6.33 16.28 -0.89
N ILE A 59 -6.46 17.35 -1.67
CA ILE A 59 -6.25 17.34 -3.11
C ILE A 59 -5.40 18.53 -3.53
N ASN A 60 -4.44 18.30 -4.41
CA ASN A 60 -3.66 19.35 -5.05
C ASN A 60 -3.66 19.15 -6.58
N ILE A 61 -4.58 19.83 -7.23
CA ILE A 61 -4.76 19.74 -8.69
C ILE A 61 -3.53 20.27 -9.45
N LYS A 62 -2.91 21.34 -8.94
CA LYS A 62 -1.73 21.94 -9.59
C LYS A 62 -0.55 20.99 -9.64
N GLN A 63 -0.37 20.18 -8.60
CA GLN A 63 0.70 19.19 -8.49
C GLN A 63 0.27 17.78 -8.87
N GLY A 64 -1.02 17.57 -9.19
CA GLY A 64 -1.55 16.31 -9.71
C GLY A 64 -1.61 15.18 -8.69
N TRP A 65 -1.89 15.45 -7.41
CA TRP A 65 -2.02 14.41 -6.39
C TRP A 65 -3.24 14.58 -5.49
N VAL A 66 -3.66 13.47 -4.91
CA VAL A 66 -4.71 13.39 -3.89
C VAL A 66 -4.26 12.49 -2.75
N ARG A 67 -4.55 12.88 -1.50
CA ARG A 67 -4.30 12.08 -0.30
C ARG A 67 -5.60 11.47 0.19
N VAL A 68 -5.60 10.16 0.33
CA VAL A 68 -6.79 9.39 0.69
C VAL A 68 -6.50 8.40 1.81
N GLU A 69 -7.53 8.04 2.55
CA GLU A 69 -7.50 6.91 3.47
C GLU A 69 -7.66 5.57 2.71
N PRO A 70 -7.19 4.45 3.28
CA PRO A 70 -7.13 3.16 2.57
C PRO A 70 -8.48 2.59 2.16
N GLY A 71 -9.56 2.98 2.84
CA GLY A 71 -10.92 2.51 2.58
C GLY A 71 -11.68 3.28 1.50
N VAL A 72 -11.09 4.32 0.91
CA VAL A 72 -11.70 5.06 -0.21
C VAL A 72 -11.90 4.12 -1.41
N VAL A 73 -13.12 4.07 -1.93
CA VAL A 73 -13.48 3.23 -3.09
C VAL A 73 -13.09 3.94 -4.39
N LEU A 74 -12.61 3.18 -5.37
CA LEU A 74 -12.11 3.72 -6.64
C LEU A 74 -13.16 4.61 -7.36
N ASP A 75 -14.41 4.13 -7.52
CA ASP A 75 -15.46 4.91 -8.16
C ASP A 75 -15.82 6.18 -7.39
N GLN A 76 -15.79 6.12 -6.05
CA GLN A 76 -16.02 7.30 -5.20
C GLN A 76 -14.91 8.34 -5.39
N LEU A 77 -13.65 7.90 -5.47
CA LEU A 77 -12.54 8.79 -5.76
C LEU A 77 -12.71 9.44 -7.13
N ASN A 78 -12.97 8.65 -8.17
CA ASN A 78 -13.09 9.16 -9.53
C ASN A 78 -14.30 10.11 -9.70
N LYS A 79 -15.43 9.80 -9.05
CA LYS A 79 -16.57 10.72 -8.99
C LYS A 79 -16.21 12.06 -8.30
N TYR A 80 -15.41 12.03 -7.25
CA TYR A 80 -14.91 13.25 -6.60
C TYR A 80 -13.95 14.03 -7.51
N LEU A 81 -13.08 13.35 -8.25
CA LEU A 81 -12.09 13.97 -9.13
C LEU A 81 -12.68 14.53 -10.41
N GLU A 82 -13.85 14.05 -10.84
CA GLU A 82 -14.56 14.47 -12.06
C GLU A 82 -14.82 15.99 -12.08
N GLN A 83 -15.17 16.60 -10.95
CA GLN A 83 -15.36 18.04 -10.82
C GLN A 83 -14.11 18.87 -11.15
N HIS A 84 -12.94 18.24 -11.17
CA HIS A 84 -11.66 18.85 -11.51
C HIS A 84 -11.15 18.42 -12.89
N SER A 85 -11.97 17.69 -13.68
CA SER A 85 -11.61 17.13 -14.99
C SER A 85 -10.38 16.25 -14.97
N VAL A 86 -10.14 15.52 -13.87
CA VAL A 86 -9.06 14.54 -13.69
C VAL A 86 -9.61 13.24 -13.11
N PHE A 87 -8.83 12.16 -13.20
CA PHE A 87 -9.22 10.86 -12.67
C PHE A 87 -7.99 10.05 -12.21
N PHE A 88 -8.21 9.10 -11.31
CA PHE A 88 -7.22 8.10 -10.94
C PHE A 88 -7.29 6.95 -11.94
N ALA A 89 -6.23 6.79 -12.71
CA ALA A 89 -6.24 6.04 -13.96
C ALA A 89 -6.34 4.50 -13.87
N PRO A 90 -5.84 3.78 -12.84
CA PRO A 90 -6.01 2.34 -12.75
C PRO A 90 -7.48 1.94 -12.74
N ASP A 91 -7.90 1.21 -13.77
CA ASP A 91 -9.29 0.74 -13.96
C ASP A 91 -9.43 -0.73 -13.56
N LEU A 92 -10.42 -1.03 -12.72
CA LEU A 92 -10.68 -2.38 -12.21
C LEU A 92 -12.13 -2.78 -12.45
N SER A 93 -12.37 -4.06 -12.75
CA SER A 93 -13.73 -4.58 -12.85
C SER A 93 -14.56 -4.36 -11.59
N PRO A 94 -14.04 -4.57 -10.35
CA PRO A 94 -14.77 -4.27 -9.12
C PRO A 94 -14.58 -2.83 -8.62
N SER A 95 -14.45 -1.83 -9.50
CA SER A 95 -14.17 -0.42 -9.16
C SER A 95 -15.16 0.17 -8.16
N ASN A 96 -16.41 -0.29 -8.19
CA ASN A 96 -17.47 0.12 -7.28
C ASN A 96 -17.29 -0.39 -5.82
N ARG A 97 -16.31 -1.25 -5.56
CA ARG A 97 -16.00 -1.78 -4.21
C ARG A 97 -14.51 -1.87 -3.90
N ALA A 98 -13.65 -1.88 -4.92
CA ALA A 98 -12.21 -1.91 -4.71
C ALA A 98 -11.75 -0.65 -4.01
N THR A 99 -11.03 -0.81 -2.88
CA THR A 99 -10.51 0.30 -2.09
C THR A 99 -9.06 0.60 -2.45
N LEU A 100 -8.66 1.87 -2.30
CA LEU A 100 -7.30 2.31 -2.66
C LEU A 100 -6.21 1.54 -1.88
N GLY A 101 -6.42 1.28 -0.58
CA GLY A 101 -5.50 0.46 0.21
C GLY A 101 -5.38 -0.97 -0.30
N GLY A 102 -6.50 -1.58 -0.71
CA GLY A 102 -6.50 -2.90 -1.35
C GLY A 102 -5.79 -2.90 -2.70
N MET A 103 -5.99 -1.84 -3.51
CA MET A 103 -5.33 -1.68 -4.81
C MET A 103 -3.81 -1.55 -4.66
N VAL A 104 -3.34 -0.79 -3.68
CA VAL A 104 -1.91 -0.66 -3.35
C VAL A 104 -1.32 -2.01 -2.95
N ASN A 105 -1.96 -2.73 -2.02
CA ASN A 105 -1.46 -4.00 -1.52
C ASN A 105 -1.33 -5.10 -2.58
N THR A 106 -2.16 -5.05 -3.62
CA THR A 106 -2.13 -6.05 -4.70
C THR A 106 -1.46 -5.52 -5.97
N ASP A 107 -0.97 -4.29 -5.95
CA ASP A 107 -0.51 -3.57 -7.14
C ASP A 107 -1.53 -3.72 -8.29
N ALA A 108 -2.78 -3.41 -7.97
CA ALA A 108 -3.90 -3.72 -8.83
C ALA A 108 -3.81 -3.03 -10.20
N CYS A 109 -4.19 -3.77 -11.22
CA CYS A 109 -4.28 -3.28 -12.60
C CYS A 109 -5.46 -3.93 -13.31
N GLY A 110 -6.03 -3.24 -14.28
CA GLY A 110 -7.18 -3.71 -15.05
C GLY A 110 -6.99 -3.55 -16.55
N LYS A 111 -8.11 -3.49 -17.29
CA LYS A 111 -8.10 -3.42 -18.75
C LYS A 111 -7.35 -2.19 -19.31
N GLY A 112 -7.31 -1.07 -18.58
CA GLY A 112 -6.58 0.14 -18.94
C GLY A 112 -5.07 0.08 -18.70
N SER A 113 -4.54 -1.00 -18.10
CA SER A 113 -3.13 -1.09 -17.66
C SER A 113 -2.11 -0.99 -18.80
N ARG A 114 -2.51 -1.27 -20.02
CA ARG A 114 -1.63 -1.10 -21.20
C ARG A 114 -1.28 0.38 -21.44
N ILE A 115 -2.19 1.29 -21.12
CA ILE A 115 -2.02 2.74 -21.29
C ILE A 115 -1.57 3.37 -19.98
N TYR A 116 -2.26 3.05 -18.90
CA TYR A 116 -2.13 3.74 -17.62
C TYR A 116 -1.22 3.02 -16.60
N GLY A 117 -0.77 1.79 -16.93
CA GLY A 117 0.05 1.02 -16.01
C GLY A 117 -0.75 0.42 -14.85
N ARG A 118 -0.16 0.40 -13.70
CA ARG A 118 -0.64 -0.26 -12.46
C ARG A 118 -0.78 0.76 -11.34
N THR A 119 -1.39 0.35 -10.24
CA THR A 119 -1.56 1.20 -9.06
C THR A 119 -0.23 1.80 -8.59
N SER A 120 0.85 1.02 -8.55
CA SER A 120 2.18 1.50 -8.12
C SER A 120 2.75 2.62 -8.99
N ASN A 121 2.33 2.75 -10.25
CA ASN A 121 2.74 3.85 -11.11
C ASN A 121 2.13 5.20 -10.70
N HIS A 122 1.09 5.19 -9.88
CA HIS A 122 0.31 6.35 -9.46
C HIS A 122 0.42 6.63 -7.96
N VAL A 123 1.28 5.89 -7.23
CA VAL A 123 1.52 6.10 -5.80
C VAL A 123 2.77 6.92 -5.62
N MET A 124 2.65 8.10 -5.03
CA MET A 124 3.76 8.99 -4.72
C MET A 124 4.32 8.74 -3.32
N GLU A 125 3.44 8.52 -2.36
CA GLU A 125 3.79 8.33 -0.94
C GLU A 125 2.86 7.32 -0.29
N LEU A 126 3.36 6.59 0.70
CA LEU A 126 2.58 5.69 1.54
C LEU A 126 2.84 5.94 3.01
N SER A 127 1.76 5.88 3.80
CA SER A 127 1.85 5.75 5.26
C SER A 127 1.42 4.34 5.66
N CYS A 128 2.34 3.55 6.19
CA CYS A 128 2.12 2.16 6.56
C CYS A 128 2.30 1.96 8.07
N ILE A 129 1.43 1.18 8.70
CA ILE A 129 1.65 0.71 10.06
C ILE A 129 2.36 -0.65 9.99
N LEU A 130 3.54 -0.72 10.58
CA LEU A 130 4.36 -1.91 10.62
C LEU A 130 3.85 -2.90 11.67
N SER A 131 4.38 -4.13 11.66
CA SER A 131 3.96 -5.22 12.55
C SER A 131 4.12 -4.90 14.05
N ASN A 132 5.04 -4.00 14.39
CA ASN A 132 5.25 -3.52 15.76
C ASN A 132 4.43 -2.27 16.14
N GLY A 133 3.57 -1.77 15.24
CA GLY A 133 2.79 -0.56 15.43
C GLY A 133 3.48 0.75 15.03
N GLU A 134 4.74 0.72 14.60
CA GLU A 134 5.42 1.92 14.10
C GLU A 134 4.78 2.43 12.81
N LEU A 135 4.72 3.75 12.66
CA LEU A 135 4.33 4.42 11.41
C LEU A 135 5.55 4.57 10.50
N LEU A 136 5.54 3.90 9.37
CA LEU A 136 6.48 4.10 8.28
C LEU A 136 5.86 5.04 7.24
N LYS A 137 6.54 6.16 6.96
CA LYS A 137 6.25 7.02 5.80
C LYS A 137 7.24 6.68 4.69
N SER A 138 6.75 6.07 3.62
CA SER A 138 7.52 5.81 2.40
C SER A 138 7.32 6.98 1.44
N ILE A 139 8.39 7.69 1.19
CA ILE A 139 8.46 8.87 0.30
C ILE A 139 9.61 8.68 -0.70
N PRO A 140 9.62 9.38 -1.82
CA PRO A 140 10.79 9.43 -2.69
C PRO A 140 12.02 9.91 -1.91
N LEU A 141 13.14 9.20 -2.05
CA LEU A 141 14.39 9.52 -1.37
C LEU A 141 15.51 9.65 -2.40
N ASP A 142 16.34 10.67 -2.26
CA ASP A 142 17.65 10.71 -2.88
C ASP A 142 18.66 9.83 -2.10
N GLU A 143 19.87 9.68 -2.62
CA GLU A 143 20.90 8.83 -2.03
C GLU A 143 21.31 9.29 -0.62
N LEU A 144 21.36 10.61 -0.39
CA LEU A 144 21.72 11.17 0.92
C LEU A 144 20.64 10.86 1.94
N ALA A 145 19.38 11.11 1.60
CA ALA A 145 18.24 10.81 2.45
C ALA A 145 18.12 9.30 2.71
N LEU A 146 18.32 8.44 1.69
CA LEU A 146 18.32 6.99 1.87
C LEU A 146 19.38 6.56 2.89
N ASN A 147 20.59 7.11 2.82
CA ASN A 147 21.66 6.80 3.77
C ASN A 147 21.29 7.23 5.20
N GLU A 148 20.60 8.34 5.38
CA GLU A 148 20.06 8.75 6.69
C GLU A 148 18.95 7.81 7.18
N TYR A 149 18.06 7.38 6.30
CA TYR A 149 17.01 6.41 6.68
C TYR A 149 17.60 5.06 7.09
N LYS A 150 18.66 4.59 6.44
CA LYS A 150 19.37 3.34 6.79
C LYS A 150 20.04 3.39 8.18
N LYS A 151 20.37 4.58 8.68
CA LYS A 151 20.95 4.78 10.02
C LYS A 151 19.90 4.81 11.15
N LYS A 152 18.60 4.97 10.81
CA LYS A 152 17.54 4.98 11.83
C LYS A 152 17.52 3.71 12.64
N ASN A 153 17.34 3.84 13.96
CA ASN A 153 17.14 2.68 14.83
C ASN A 153 15.77 2.03 14.58
N GLY A 154 15.63 0.76 14.98
CA GLY A 154 14.38 0.03 14.92
C GLY A 154 14.12 -0.64 13.57
N ILE A 155 12.85 -1.00 13.35
CA ILE A 155 12.44 -1.77 12.18
C ILE A 155 12.51 -0.93 10.89
N THR A 156 12.27 0.37 10.98
CA THR A 156 12.33 1.29 9.84
C THR A 156 13.72 1.30 9.19
N GLY A 157 14.78 1.54 9.96
CA GLY A 157 16.14 1.54 9.42
C GLY A 157 16.55 0.18 8.88
N LYS A 158 16.13 -0.91 9.55
CA LYS A 158 16.36 -2.28 9.08
C LYS A 158 15.70 -2.53 7.72
N ILE A 159 14.47 -2.08 7.51
CA ILE A 159 13.77 -2.22 6.22
C ILE A 159 14.56 -1.55 5.10
N TYR A 160 14.90 -0.26 5.25
CA TYR A 160 15.65 0.47 4.23
C TYR A 160 17.01 -0.16 3.93
N LYS A 161 17.73 -0.57 4.97
CA LYS A 161 19.03 -1.25 4.82
C LYS A 161 18.92 -2.57 4.06
N VAL A 162 17.99 -3.44 4.47
CA VAL A 162 17.85 -4.77 3.87
C VAL A 162 17.34 -4.70 2.44
N VAL A 163 16.36 -3.83 2.16
CA VAL A 163 15.83 -3.65 0.80
C VAL A 163 16.91 -3.11 -0.13
N ASP A 164 17.64 -2.08 0.29
CA ASP A 164 18.74 -1.51 -0.48
C ASP A 164 19.85 -2.56 -0.77
N GLU A 165 20.23 -3.34 0.25
CA GLU A 165 21.19 -4.44 0.08
C GLU A 165 20.72 -5.50 -0.92
N ILE A 166 19.43 -5.90 -0.87
CA ILE A 166 18.88 -6.87 -1.80
C ILE A 166 18.89 -6.33 -3.22
N VAL A 167 18.38 -5.12 -3.42
CA VAL A 167 18.27 -4.50 -4.73
C VAL A 167 19.65 -4.28 -5.33
N SER A 168 20.61 -3.75 -4.57
CA SER A 168 21.97 -3.49 -5.04
C SER A 168 22.73 -4.77 -5.38
N ARG A 169 22.68 -5.79 -4.49
CA ARG A 169 23.42 -7.05 -4.69
C ARG A 169 22.82 -7.97 -5.76
N LYS A 170 21.53 -7.81 -6.03
CA LYS A 170 20.78 -8.68 -6.95
C LYS A 170 20.29 -7.95 -8.19
N ALA A 171 20.81 -6.75 -8.48
CA ALA A 171 20.36 -5.90 -9.59
C ALA A 171 20.29 -6.69 -10.92
N ASP A 172 21.38 -7.35 -11.32
CA ASP A 172 21.42 -8.12 -12.56
C ASP A 172 20.42 -9.28 -12.57
N LEU A 173 20.25 -9.97 -11.43
CA LEU A 173 19.31 -11.07 -11.31
C LEU A 173 17.86 -10.56 -11.39
N ILE A 174 17.56 -9.47 -10.70
CA ILE A 174 16.25 -8.81 -10.73
C ILE A 174 15.92 -8.39 -12.16
N ASP A 175 16.84 -7.69 -12.84
CA ASP A 175 16.62 -7.26 -14.23
C ASP A 175 16.40 -8.45 -15.19
N ARG A 176 17.09 -9.55 -14.99
CA ARG A 176 16.97 -10.74 -15.82
C ARG A 176 15.69 -11.54 -15.60
N ILE A 177 15.22 -11.63 -14.34
CA ILE A 177 14.12 -12.53 -13.97
C ILE A 177 12.77 -11.83 -14.00
N PHE A 178 12.70 -10.55 -13.60
CA PHE A 178 11.42 -9.85 -13.53
C PHE A 178 10.79 -9.73 -14.92
N PRO A 179 9.47 -10.01 -15.02
CA PRO A 179 8.76 -9.92 -16.28
C PRO A 179 8.80 -8.51 -16.89
N LYS A 180 9.23 -8.40 -18.14
CA LYS A 180 9.28 -7.15 -18.92
C LYS A 180 7.91 -6.84 -19.56
N MET A 181 6.84 -6.86 -18.77
CA MET A 181 5.48 -6.60 -19.24
C MET A 181 4.72 -5.67 -18.30
N ASN A 182 3.77 -4.93 -18.84
CA ASN A 182 3.01 -3.94 -18.09
C ASN A 182 2.03 -4.56 -17.07
N ARG A 183 1.70 -5.85 -17.21
CA ARG A 183 0.79 -6.55 -16.33
C ARG A 183 1.35 -7.91 -15.94
N PHE A 184 1.75 -8.04 -14.70
CA PHE A 184 2.15 -9.29 -14.08
C PHE A 184 1.86 -9.24 -12.57
N MET A 185 1.75 -10.41 -11.95
CA MET A 185 1.60 -10.54 -10.49
C MET A 185 2.52 -11.68 -10.03
N THR A 186 3.68 -11.33 -9.52
CA THR A 186 4.70 -12.28 -9.07
C THR A 186 5.38 -11.79 -7.79
N GLY A 187 4.62 -11.81 -6.68
CA GLY A 187 5.18 -11.39 -5.39
C GLY A 187 5.58 -9.90 -5.35
N TYR A 188 6.56 -9.58 -4.53
CA TYR A 188 7.04 -8.21 -4.37
C TYR A 188 7.82 -7.73 -5.60
N ASN A 189 7.48 -6.52 -6.08
CA ASN A 189 8.17 -5.93 -7.21
C ASN A 189 9.49 -5.27 -6.75
N LEU A 190 10.60 -5.95 -6.96
CA LEU A 190 11.94 -5.45 -6.64
C LEU A 190 12.61 -4.74 -7.82
N ALA A 191 11.94 -4.67 -8.99
CA ALA A 191 12.46 -4.01 -10.19
C ALA A 191 12.10 -2.51 -10.27
N LYS A 192 11.45 -2.00 -9.24
CA LYS A 192 11.04 -0.58 -9.14
C LYS A 192 11.49 0.02 -7.82
#